data_88a51237bc5fd0f2f78b86a83edf43ed
#
_entry.id   88a51237bc5fd0f2f78b86a83edf43ed
#
_cell.length_a   1.000
_cell.length_b   1.000
_cell.length_c   1.000
_cell.angle_alpha   90.00
_cell.angle_beta   90.00
_cell.angle_gamma   90.00
#
_symmetry.space_group_name_H-M   'P 1'
#
loop_
_entity.id
_entity.type
_entity.pdbx_description
1 polymer ?
#
loop_
_entity_poly.entity_id
_entity_poly.type
_entity_poly.pdbx_seq_one_letter_code
_entity_poly.pdbx_strand_id
1 'polypeptide(L)'
;MIRFSAEDKARITAAIHAAEKNTSGEFVAVVARASDHYLLLPLLWSAILALLVPGACLLAGASVSWVHLYQIQLLVFIALAVVLLTVPGLHLRFIPRHVKHAHASRLAQAQFYARGVQLTEHHSGVLFFVSLAERYVEIVADLGIHEKLGEAHWQEIIDKFVAQVGRGKVVDGFVDAIAACGAAMAAHYPPDPSDTNQLSDGLIEI
;
A
#
# COMPACT_ATOMS: atom_id res chain seq x y z
N MET A 1 9.48 -9.89 6.21
CA MET A 1 8.46 -8.86 6.51
C MET A 1 9.18 -7.65 7.07
N ILE A 2 9.06 -6.49 6.46
CA ILE A 2 9.68 -5.25 6.92
C ILE A 2 9.00 -4.86 8.23
N ARG A 3 9.79 -4.67 9.29
CA ARG A 3 9.32 -4.11 10.56
C ARG A 3 10.18 -2.90 10.85
N PHE A 4 9.55 -1.79 11.14
CA PHE A 4 10.25 -0.57 11.54
C PHE A 4 10.59 -0.65 13.02
N SER A 5 11.86 -0.51 13.35
CA SER A 5 12.32 -0.39 14.73
C SER A 5 11.91 0.99 15.31
N ALA A 6 12.03 1.16 16.61
CA ALA A 6 11.81 2.47 17.24
C ALA A 6 12.78 3.54 16.68
N GLU A 7 14.01 3.14 16.38
CA GLU A 7 15.03 4.01 15.77
C GLU A 7 14.65 4.41 14.33
N ASP A 8 14.15 3.46 13.53
CA ASP A 8 13.67 3.75 12.16
C ASP A 8 12.54 4.77 12.17
N LYS A 9 11.56 4.58 13.06
CA LYS A 9 10.44 5.52 13.23
C LYS A 9 10.93 6.90 13.67
N ALA A 10 11.86 6.97 14.63
CA ALA A 10 12.44 8.23 15.08
C ALA A 10 13.16 8.97 13.95
N ARG A 11 13.89 8.26 13.08
CA ARG A 11 14.55 8.84 11.90
C ARG A 11 13.54 9.42 10.91
N ILE A 12 12.45 8.68 10.65
CA ILE A 12 11.39 9.14 9.74
C ILE A 12 10.67 10.35 10.33
N THR A 13 10.29 10.31 11.62
CA THR A 13 9.68 11.44 12.31
C THR A 13 10.58 12.68 12.29
N ALA A 14 11.89 12.51 12.54
CA ALA A 14 12.84 13.61 12.46
C ALA A 14 12.94 14.24 11.04
N ALA A 15 12.79 13.39 10.00
CA ALA A 15 12.75 13.88 8.63
C ALA A 15 11.48 14.68 8.32
N ILE A 16 10.31 14.23 8.84
CA ILE A 16 9.03 14.96 8.72
C ILE A 16 9.18 16.34 9.38
N HIS A 17 9.59 16.39 10.65
CA HIS A 17 9.82 17.66 11.34
C HIS A 17 10.83 18.59 10.63
N ALA A 18 11.87 18.03 10.02
CA ALA A 18 12.84 18.82 9.29
C ALA A 18 12.26 19.39 7.99
N ALA A 19 11.38 18.66 7.33
CA ALA A 19 10.68 19.10 6.12
C ALA A 19 9.69 20.23 6.46
N GLU A 20 8.85 20.07 7.48
CA GLU A 20 7.82 21.00 7.91
C GLU A 20 8.39 22.32 8.43
N LYS A 21 9.57 22.31 9.03
CA LYS A 21 10.25 23.57 9.43
C LYS A 21 10.53 24.54 8.27
N ASN A 22 10.57 24.04 7.05
CA ASN A 22 10.90 24.82 5.86
C ASN A 22 9.67 25.15 4.99
N THR A 23 8.48 24.71 5.40
CA THR A 23 7.23 24.93 4.65
C THR A 23 6.06 25.03 5.60
N SER A 24 5.02 25.76 5.24
CA SER A 24 3.70 25.74 5.87
C SER A 24 2.82 24.59 5.36
N GLY A 25 3.39 23.64 4.64
CA GLY A 25 2.70 22.45 4.20
C GLY A 25 2.87 21.31 5.20
N GLU A 26 1.82 20.53 5.39
CA GLU A 26 1.74 19.43 6.32
C GLU A 26 2.04 18.09 5.62
N PHE A 27 2.74 17.21 6.31
CA PHE A 27 3.19 15.94 5.75
C PHE A 27 2.81 14.73 6.62
N VAL A 28 2.10 13.76 6.06
CA VAL A 28 1.75 12.51 6.75
C VAL A 28 2.35 11.31 6.04
N ALA A 29 3.10 10.48 6.77
CA ALA A 29 3.64 9.22 6.27
C ALA A 29 2.83 8.02 6.79
N VAL A 30 2.28 7.22 5.89
CA VAL A 30 1.49 6.02 6.22
C VAL A 30 2.09 4.78 5.56
N VAL A 31 2.30 3.75 6.36
CA VAL A 31 2.71 2.41 5.88
C VAL A 31 1.64 1.41 6.21
N ALA A 32 1.05 0.81 5.19
CA ALA A 32 0.14 -0.31 5.32
C ALA A 32 0.89 -1.64 5.13
N ARG A 33 0.59 -2.62 5.98
CA ARG A 33 1.12 -3.98 5.78
C ARG A 33 0.52 -4.63 4.54
N ALA A 34 -0.78 -4.46 4.36
CA ALA A 34 -1.55 -4.86 3.19
C ALA A 34 -2.76 -3.94 3.06
N SER A 35 -3.22 -3.73 1.85
CA SER A 35 -4.36 -2.84 1.59
C SER A 35 -5.70 -3.57 1.65
N ASP A 36 -5.70 -4.92 1.57
CA ASP A 36 -6.90 -5.75 1.67
C ASP A 36 -6.53 -7.19 2.09
N HIS A 37 -7.51 -7.92 2.61
CA HIS A 37 -7.35 -9.33 2.96
C HIS A 37 -7.46 -10.28 1.75
N TYR A 38 -7.95 -9.81 0.62
CA TYR A 38 -8.09 -10.55 -0.65
C TYR A 38 -8.71 -11.95 -0.52
N LEU A 39 -9.76 -12.12 0.28
CA LEU A 39 -10.37 -13.42 0.56
C LEU A 39 -11.08 -14.05 -0.67
N LEU A 40 -11.70 -13.22 -1.50
CA LEU A 40 -12.54 -13.68 -2.61
C LEU A 40 -11.76 -14.39 -3.71
N LEU A 41 -10.59 -13.87 -4.09
CA LEU A 41 -9.80 -14.42 -5.19
C LEU A 41 -9.22 -15.82 -4.89
N PRO A 42 -8.62 -16.08 -3.70
CA PRO A 42 -8.22 -17.43 -3.31
C PRO A 42 -9.36 -18.43 -3.31
N LEU A 43 -10.53 -18.06 -2.78
CA LEU A 43 -11.71 -18.91 -2.78
C LEU A 43 -12.23 -19.19 -4.19
N LEU A 44 -12.24 -18.19 -5.07
CA LEU A 44 -12.62 -18.35 -6.48
C LEU A 44 -11.68 -19.33 -7.20
N TRP A 45 -10.35 -19.17 -7.03
CA TRP A 45 -9.40 -20.10 -7.63
C TRP A 45 -9.55 -21.51 -7.08
N SER A 46 -9.78 -21.66 -5.77
CA SER A 46 -10.04 -22.96 -5.16
C SER A 46 -11.29 -23.63 -5.75
N ALA A 47 -12.35 -22.85 -5.97
CA ALA A 47 -13.60 -23.34 -6.58
C ALA A 47 -13.39 -23.77 -8.05
N ILE A 48 -12.71 -22.92 -8.85
CA ILE A 48 -12.44 -23.24 -10.26
C ILE A 48 -11.60 -24.51 -10.39
N LEU A 49 -10.52 -24.63 -9.59
CA LEU A 49 -9.67 -25.82 -9.64
C LEU A 49 -10.41 -27.08 -9.16
N ALA A 50 -11.25 -26.98 -8.13
CA ALA A 50 -12.06 -28.09 -7.67
C ALA A 50 -13.11 -28.53 -8.71
N LEU A 51 -13.66 -27.60 -9.51
CA LEU A 51 -14.58 -27.91 -10.60
C LEU A 51 -13.94 -28.71 -11.74
N LEU A 52 -12.61 -28.70 -11.87
CA LEU A 52 -11.89 -29.50 -12.86
C LEU A 52 -11.75 -30.98 -12.46
N VAL A 53 -11.96 -31.32 -11.17
CA VAL A 53 -11.77 -32.69 -10.65
C VAL A 53 -12.65 -33.71 -11.37
N PRO A 54 -13.99 -33.51 -11.56
CA PRO A 54 -14.81 -34.44 -12.29
C PRO A 54 -14.33 -34.71 -13.72
N GLY A 55 -13.94 -33.66 -14.44
CA GLY A 55 -13.39 -33.75 -15.78
C GLY A 55 -12.08 -34.53 -15.81
N ALA A 56 -11.18 -34.31 -14.86
CA ALA A 56 -9.92 -35.05 -14.76
C ALA A 56 -10.16 -36.56 -14.48
N CYS A 57 -11.09 -36.89 -13.59
CA CYS A 57 -11.48 -38.29 -13.32
C CYS A 57 -12.06 -38.98 -14.56
N LEU A 58 -12.89 -38.28 -15.34
CA LEU A 58 -13.47 -38.76 -16.57
C LEU A 58 -12.39 -39.07 -17.63
N LEU A 59 -11.47 -38.13 -17.83
CA LEU A 59 -10.36 -38.29 -18.77
C LEU A 59 -9.38 -39.40 -18.39
N ALA A 60 -9.21 -39.63 -17.08
CA ALA A 60 -8.40 -40.75 -16.57
C ALA A 60 -9.10 -42.11 -16.65
N GLY A 61 -10.34 -42.18 -17.11
CA GLY A 61 -11.11 -43.41 -17.17
C GLY A 61 -11.47 -43.99 -15.80
N ALA A 62 -11.46 -43.19 -14.74
CA ALA A 62 -11.70 -43.61 -13.38
C ALA A 62 -13.21 -43.90 -13.18
N SER A 63 -13.57 -45.15 -12.83
CA SER A 63 -14.94 -45.51 -12.47
C SER A 63 -15.25 -45.19 -11.01
N VAL A 64 -15.50 -43.92 -10.75
CA VAL A 64 -15.80 -43.38 -9.40
C VAL A 64 -17.31 -43.14 -9.28
N SER A 65 -17.92 -43.55 -8.15
CA SER A 65 -19.34 -43.25 -7.90
C SER A 65 -19.54 -41.73 -7.70
N TRP A 66 -20.72 -41.24 -8.05
CA TRP A 66 -21.05 -39.80 -7.92
C TRP A 66 -20.86 -39.25 -6.52
N VAL A 67 -21.11 -40.05 -5.49
CA VAL A 67 -20.92 -39.65 -4.09
C VAL A 67 -19.44 -39.46 -3.79
N HIS A 68 -18.58 -40.38 -4.19
CA HIS A 68 -17.14 -40.27 -3.98
C HIS A 68 -16.54 -39.14 -4.80
N LEU A 69 -17.03 -38.93 -6.03
CA LEU A 69 -16.58 -37.82 -6.88
C LEU A 69 -16.86 -36.47 -6.22
N TYR A 70 -18.07 -36.26 -5.68
CA TYR A 70 -18.45 -35.08 -4.92
C TYR A 70 -17.58 -34.88 -3.66
N GLN A 71 -17.33 -35.97 -2.92
CA GLN A 71 -16.48 -35.92 -1.73
C GLN A 71 -15.04 -35.52 -2.07
N ILE A 72 -14.46 -36.07 -3.14
CA ILE A 72 -13.12 -35.72 -3.62
C ILE A 72 -13.09 -34.24 -4.02
N GLN A 73 -14.08 -33.78 -4.79
CA GLN A 73 -14.17 -32.38 -5.20
C GLN A 73 -14.23 -31.43 -4.00
N LEU A 74 -15.06 -31.76 -3.00
CA LEU A 74 -15.18 -30.95 -1.77
C LEU A 74 -13.88 -30.93 -0.97
N LEU A 75 -13.21 -32.09 -0.83
CA LEU A 75 -11.91 -32.17 -0.15
C LEU A 75 -10.83 -31.36 -0.88
N VAL A 76 -10.78 -31.40 -2.20
CA VAL A 76 -9.84 -30.60 -3.00
C VAL A 76 -10.13 -29.12 -2.82
N PHE A 77 -11.40 -28.71 -2.86
CA PHE A 77 -11.78 -27.32 -2.60
C PHE A 77 -11.29 -26.82 -1.22
N ILE A 78 -11.60 -27.61 -0.17
CA ILE A 78 -11.21 -27.24 1.21
C ILE A 78 -9.69 -27.20 1.34
N ALA A 79 -8.98 -28.20 0.83
CA ALA A 79 -7.52 -28.25 0.90
C ALA A 79 -6.87 -27.04 0.19
N LEU A 80 -7.32 -26.72 -1.02
CA LEU A 80 -6.82 -25.57 -1.77
C LEU A 80 -7.16 -24.25 -1.07
N ALA A 81 -8.38 -24.09 -0.57
CA ALA A 81 -8.79 -22.91 0.17
C ALA A 81 -7.92 -22.70 1.42
N VAL A 82 -7.70 -23.76 2.21
CA VAL A 82 -6.84 -23.70 3.40
C VAL A 82 -5.41 -23.31 3.00
N VAL A 83 -4.82 -23.95 1.99
CA VAL A 83 -3.46 -23.64 1.54
C VAL A 83 -3.34 -22.18 1.06
N LEU A 84 -4.26 -21.72 0.20
CA LEU A 84 -4.21 -20.38 -0.34
C LEU A 84 -4.48 -19.28 0.71
N LEU A 85 -5.27 -19.57 1.74
CA LEU A 85 -5.57 -18.61 2.81
C LEU A 85 -4.52 -18.60 3.92
N THR A 86 -3.90 -19.75 4.22
CA THR A 86 -2.96 -19.86 5.35
C THR A 86 -1.49 -19.59 4.98
N VAL A 87 -1.11 -19.84 3.71
CA VAL A 87 0.27 -19.61 3.28
C VAL A 87 0.49 -18.11 2.97
N PRO A 88 1.32 -17.41 3.79
CA PRO A 88 1.51 -15.98 3.63
C PRO A 88 2.05 -15.60 2.25
N GLY A 89 1.40 -14.66 1.59
CA GLY A 89 1.84 -14.12 0.31
C GLY A 89 1.58 -15.00 -0.92
N LEU A 90 1.13 -16.26 -0.74
CA LEU A 90 0.83 -17.15 -1.86
C LEU A 90 -0.35 -16.61 -2.67
N HIS A 91 -1.41 -16.19 -2.01
CA HIS A 91 -2.60 -15.62 -2.64
C HIS A 91 -2.28 -14.35 -3.43
N LEU A 92 -1.33 -13.52 -2.97
CA LEU A 92 -0.93 -12.28 -3.66
C LEU A 92 -0.30 -12.52 -5.04
N ARG A 93 0.26 -13.72 -5.29
CA ARG A 93 0.84 -14.07 -6.61
C ARG A 93 -0.23 -14.26 -7.68
N PHE A 94 -1.42 -14.69 -7.29
CA PHE A 94 -2.55 -14.95 -8.18
C PHE A 94 -3.45 -13.71 -8.39
N ILE A 95 -3.17 -12.60 -7.71
CA ILE A 95 -3.91 -11.36 -7.85
C ILE A 95 -3.25 -10.48 -8.92
N PRO A 96 -3.98 -10.06 -9.95
CA PRO A 96 -3.47 -9.14 -10.98
C PRO A 96 -2.98 -7.83 -10.37
N ARG A 97 -1.90 -7.26 -10.92
CA ARG A 97 -1.29 -6.02 -10.40
C ARG A 97 -2.28 -4.87 -10.33
N HIS A 98 -3.11 -4.69 -11.36
CA HIS A 98 -4.09 -3.61 -11.39
C HIS A 98 -5.10 -3.68 -10.25
N VAL A 99 -5.51 -4.89 -9.84
CA VAL A 99 -6.42 -5.09 -8.68
C VAL A 99 -5.72 -4.68 -7.39
N LYS A 100 -4.47 -5.12 -7.19
CA LYS A 100 -3.67 -4.74 -6.02
C LYS A 100 -3.47 -3.24 -5.92
N HIS A 101 -3.10 -2.60 -7.03
CA HIS A 101 -2.90 -1.16 -7.08
C HIS A 101 -4.21 -0.40 -6.82
N ALA A 102 -5.33 -0.85 -7.37
CA ALA A 102 -6.64 -0.22 -7.13
C ALA A 102 -7.06 -0.28 -5.65
N HIS A 103 -6.81 -1.40 -4.95
CA HIS A 103 -7.08 -1.50 -3.51
C HIS A 103 -6.13 -0.61 -2.70
N ALA A 104 -4.84 -0.59 -3.04
CA ALA A 104 -3.85 0.23 -2.37
C ALA A 104 -4.15 1.73 -2.53
N SER A 105 -4.48 2.18 -3.74
CA SER A 105 -4.86 3.57 -4.00
C SER A 105 -6.15 3.98 -3.26
N ARG A 106 -7.17 3.10 -3.23
CA ARG A 106 -8.39 3.38 -2.43
C ARG A 106 -8.06 3.53 -0.94
N LEU A 107 -7.16 2.70 -0.41
CA LEU A 107 -6.73 2.80 0.98
C LEU A 107 -5.95 4.10 1.22
N ALA A 108 -5.05 4.49 0.30
CA ALA A 108 -4.33 5.77 0.37
C ALA A 108 -5.29 6.95 0.43
N GLN A 109 -6.28 7.00 -0.47
CA GLN A 109 -7.31 8.03 -0.47
C GLN A 109 -8.15 8.02 0.82
N ALA A 110 -8.54 6.83 1.30
CA ALA A 110 -9.26 6.70 2.57
C ALA A 110 -8.43 7.23 3.76
N GLN A 111 -7.13 6.96 3.79
CA GLN A 111 -6.23 7.51 4.83
C GLN A 111 -6.07 9.02 4.70
N PHE A 112 -5.98 9.56 3.49
CA PHE A 112 -5.92 11.01 3.24
C PHE A 112 -7.11 11.74 3.88
N TYR A 113 -8.31 11.25 3.64
CA TYR A 113 -9.52 11.82 4.25
C TYR A 113 -9.64 11.53 5.75
N ALA A 114 -9.34 10.30 6.19
CA ALA A 114 -9.46 9.92 7.58
C ALA A 114 -8.49 10.66 8.51
N ARG A 115 -7.34 11.10 7.97
CA ARG A 115 -6.31 11.88 8.70
C ARG A 115 -6.54 13.37 8.63
N GLY A 116 -7.54 13.83 7.90
CA GLY A 116 -7.82 15.25 7.77
C GLY A 116 -6.80 16.02 6.93
N VAL A 117 -6.00 15.33 6.10
CA VAL A 117 -4.95 15.98 5.28
C VAL A 117 -5.52 17.05 4.35
N GLN A 118 -6.77 16.89 3.92
CA GLN A 118 -7.51 17.88 3.13
C GLN A 118 -8.03 19.08 3.94
N LEU A 119 -7.91 19.05 5.26
CA LEU A 119 -8.45 20.11 6.14
C LEU A 119 -7.38 21.14 6.53
N THR A 120 -6.18 21.04 5.99
CA THR A 120 -5.11 22.02 6.24
C THR A 120 -5.50 23.41 5.74
N GLU A 121 -5.10 24.46 6.48
CA GLU A 121 -5.53 25.85 6.24
C GLU A 121 -5.24 26.36 4.83
N HIS A 122 -4.15 25.88 4.21
CA HIS A 122 -3.72 26.34 2.87
C HIS A 122 -3.92 25.29 1.77
N HIS A 123 -4.70 24.23 2.03
CA HIS A 123 -4.79 23.08 1.13
C HIS A 123 -3.40 22.55 0.72
N SER A 124 -2.51 22.48 1.70
CA SER A 124 -1.08 22.17 1.55
C SER A 124 -0.70 20.83 2.16
N GLY A 125 -1.67 19.94 2.39
CA GLY A 125 -1.44 18.63 2.94
C GLY A 125 -0.93 17.62 1.90
N VAL A 126 0.06 16.80 2.30
CA VAL A 126 0.61 15.71 1.49
C VAL A 126 0.64 14.41 2.30
N LEU A 127 0.07 13.37 1.75
CA LEU A 127 0.15 12.01 2.26
C LEU A 127 1.13 11.17 1.44
N PHE A 128 2.17 10.64 2.07
CA PHE A 128 3.06 9.64 1.50
C PHE A 128 2.61 8.26 1.96
N PHE A 129 2.01 7.49 1.05
CA PHE A 129 1.44 6.18 1.34
C PHE A 129 2.27 5.05 0.73
N VAL A 130 2.58 4.03 1.55
CA VAL A 130 3.30 2.84 1.11
C VAL A 130 2.53 1.60 1.54
N SER A 131 2.20 0.72 0.59
CA SER A 131 1.66 -0.61 0.88
C SER A 131 2.69 -1.70 0.58
N LEU A 132 3.10 -2.42 1.65
CA LEU A 132 4.21 -3.37 1.58
C LEU A 132 3.84 -4.65 0.80
N ALA A 133 2.64 -5.19 1.03
CA ALA A 133 2.20 -6.43 0.40
C ALA A 133 1.97 -6.26 -1.11
N GLU A 134 1.39 -5.15 -1.52
CA GLU A 134 1.11 -4.81 -2.91
C GLU A 134 2.32 -4.23 -3.62
N ARG A 135 3.38 -3.84 -2.87
CA ARG A 135 4.55 -3.10 -3.38
C ARG A 135 4.11 -1.83 -4.10
N TYR A 136 3.25 -1.09 -3.46
CA TYR A 136 2.63 0.11 -4.00
C TYR A 136 3.04 1.33 -3.20
N VAL A 137 3.30 2.42 -3.90
CA VAL A 137 3.61 3.73 -3.32
C VAL A 137 2.77 4.77 -4.04
N GLU A 138 2.21 5.70 -3.30
CA GLU A 138 1.43 6.81 -3.83
C GLU A 138 1.67 8.05 -2.98
N ILE A 139 1.78 9.20 -3.62
CA ILE A 139 1.72 10.51 -2.98
C ILE A 139 0.35 11.09 -3.31
N VAL A 140 -0.45 11.30 -2.27
CA VAL A 140 -1.74 11.98 -2.38
C VAL A 140 -1.56 13.39 -1.87
N ALA A 141 -1.57 14.36 -2.76
CA ALA A 141 -1.46 15.77 -2.45
C ALA A 141 -2.82 16.46 -2.52
N ASP A 142 -3.05 17.43 -1.66
CA ASP A 142 -4.25 18.28 -1.75
C ASP A 142 -4.22 19.13 -3.04
N LEU A 143 -5.39 19.60 -3.45
CA LEU A 143 -5.59 20.25 -4.74
C LEU A 143 -4.63 21.44 -4.94
N GLY A 144 -4.41 22.23 -3.90
CA GLY A 144 -3.53 23.39 -3.96
C GLY A 144 -2.08 23.05 -4.30
N ILE A 145 -1.57 21.90 -3.82
CA ILE A 145 -0.21 21.43 -4.14
C ILE A 145 -0.17 20.75 -5.50
N HIS A 146 -1.18 19.91 -5.79
CA HIS A 146 -1.22 19.15 -7.03
C HIS A 146 -1.20 20.04 -8.27
N GLU A 147 -1.94 21.15 -8.26
CA GLU A 147 -1.96 22.13 -9.35
C GLU A 147 -0.61 22.84 -9.57
N LYS A 148 0.18 23.03 -8.52
CA LYS A 148 1.46 23.76 -8.59
C LYS A 148 2.62 22.88 -9.01
N LEU A 149 2.68 21.63 -8.52
CA LEU A 149 3.85 20.74 -8.71
C LEU A 149 3.66 19.77 -9.87
N GLY A 150 2.42 19.37 -10.18
CA GLY A 150 2.12 18.44 -11.24
C GLY A 150 2.51 16.99 -10.92
N GLU A 151 1.93 16.06 -11.68
CA GLU A 151 2.08 14.61 -11.46
C GLU A 151 3.51 14.10 -11.71
N ALA A 152 4.19 14.68 -12.71
CA ALA A 152 5.55 14.26 -13.10
C ALA A 152 6.57 14.42 -11.95
N HIS A 153 6.42 15.47 -11.13
CA HIS A 153 7.31 15.71 -10.00
C HIS A 153 7.14 14.65 -8.91
N TRP A 154 5.90 14.30 -8.60
CA TRP A 154 5.60 13.24 -7.63
C TRP A 154 6.10 11.89 -8.10
N GLN A 155 5.97 11.60 -9.40
CA GLN A 155 6.45 10.35 -9.97
C GLN A 155 7.98 10.21 -9.84
N GLU A 156 8.75 11.28 -10.01
CA GLU A 156 10.20 11.26 -9.84
C GLU A 156 10.60 10.90 -8.39
N ILE A 157 9.88 11.43 -7.38
CA ILE A 157 10.10 11.11 -5.98
C ILE A 157 9.78 9.63 -5.71
N ILE A 158 8.66 9.15 -6.23
CA ILE A 158 8.25 7.75 -6.12
C ILE A 158 9.29 6.81 -6.73
N ASP A 159 9.79 7.12 -7.93
CA ASP A 159 10.78 6.29 -8.63
C ASP A 159 12.09 6.19 -7.85
N LYS A 160 12.56 7.29 -7.27
CA LYS A 160 13.74 7.31 -6.39
C LYS A 160 13.52 6.46 -5.14
N PHE A 161 12.36 6.59 -4.50
CA PHE A 161 11.98 5.78 -3.35
C PHE A 161 11.97 4.28 -3.69
N VAL A 162 11.31 3.90 -4.77
CA VAL A 162 11.23 2.50 -5.22
C VAL A 162 12.61 1.93 -5.52
N ALA A 163 13.51 2.72 -6.13
CA ALA A 163 14.88 2.30 -6.39
C ALA A 163 15.67 2.03 -5.09
N GLN A 164 15.47 2.83 -4.04
CA GLN A 164 16.11 2.62 -2.74
C GLN A 164 15.54 1.41 -2.00
N VAL A 165 14.22 1.24 -2.01
CA VAL A 165 13.54 0.05 -1.46
C VAL A 165 14.05 -1.22 -2.14
N GLY A 166 14.25 -1.19 -3.45
CA GLY A 166 14.82 -2.30 -4.23
C GLY A 166 16.25 -2.68 -3.81
N ARG A 167 16.99 -1.75 -3.20
CA ARG A 167 18.33 -1.97 -2.61
C ARG A 167 18.29 -2.33 -1.12
N GLY A 168 17.12 -2.51 -0.53
CA GLY A 168 16.93 -2.79 0.90
C GLY A 168 17.03 -1.57 1.81
N LYS A 169 17.15 -0.35 1.27
CA LYS A 169 17.29 0.91 2.01
C LYS A 169 15.94 1.60 2.22
N VAL A 170 15.02 0.92 2.89
CA VAL A 170 13.63 1.41 3.02
C VAL A 170 13.57 2.71 3.83
N VAL A 171 14.24 2.78 4.97
CA VAL A 171 14.23 3.95 5.86
C VAL A 171 14.90 5.15 5.21
N ASP A 172 16.05 4.95 4.57
CA ASP A 172 16.74 6.00 3.82
C ASP A 172 15.84 6.51 2.68
N GLY A 173 15.12 5.60 2.01
CA GLY A 173 14.14 5.96 0.99
C GLY A 173 13.03 6.87 1.53
N PHE A 174 12.49 6.58 2.72
CA PHE A 174 11.51 7.44 3.37
C PHE A 174 12.09 8.82 3.68
N VAL A 175 13.28 8.87 4.30
CA VAL A 175 13.94 10.13 4.65
C VAL A 175 14.16 11.00 3.42
N ASP A 176 14.68 10.42 2.33
CA ASP A 176 14.95 11.17 1.10
C ASP A 176 13.66 11.59 0.38
N ALA A 177 12.63 10.75 0.38
CA ALA A 177 11.34 11.10 -0.22
C ALA A 177 10.66 12.25 0.55
N ILE A 178 10.66 12.20 1.89
CA ILE A 178 10.12 13.26 2.74
C ILE A 178 10.88 14.57 2.52
N ALA A 179 12.21 14.53 2.48
CA ALA A 179 13.02 15.71 2.23
C ALA A 179 12.74 16.31 0.84
N ALA A 180 12.58 15.46 -0.19
CA ALA A 180 12.24 15.91 -1.53
C ALA A 180 10.83 16.53 -1.60
N CYS A 181 9.84 15.92 -0.94
CA CYS A 181 8.49 16.48 -0.83
C CYS A 181 8.53 17.86 -0.11
N GLY A 182 9.22 17.95 1.03
CA GLY A 182 9.35 19.20 1.79
C GLY A 182 10.02 20.31 0.96
N ALA A 183 11.08 20.00 0.22
CA ALA A 183 11.75 20.95 -0.66
C ALA A 183 10.83 21.44 -1.80
N ALA A 184 10.03 20.55 -2.37
CA ALA A 184 9.06 20.90 -3.40
C ALA A 184 7.95 21.81 -2.85
N MET A 185 7.46 21.49 -1.64
CA MET A 185 6.42 22.28 -0.97
C MET A 185 6.94 23.66 -0.57
N ALA A 186 8.15 23.77 -0.03
CA ALA A 186 8.75 25.02 0.41
C ALA A 186 8.85 26.08 -0.70
N ALA A 187 8.98 25.67 -1.96
CA ALA A 187 9.00 26.57 -3.10
C ALA A 187 7.66 27.31 -3.33
N HIS A 188 6.54 26.71 -2.88
CA HIS A 188 5.19 27.24 -3.11
C HIS A 188 4.47 27.62 -1.82
N TYR A 189 4.88 27.05 -0.70
CA TYR A 189 4.33 27.23 0.63
C TYR A 189 5.48 27.53 1.60
N PRO A 190 6.01 28.77 1.60
CA PRO A 190 7.09 29.13 2.49
C PRO A 190 6.65 29.04 3.96
N PRO A 191 7.60 28.89 4.90
CA PRO A 191 7.27 28.79 6.31
C PRO A 191 6.56 30.05 6.82
N ASP A 192 5.47 29.88 7.54
CA ASP A 192 4.73 30.97 8.17
C ASP A 192 4.93 30.89 9.69
N PRO A 193 5.40 31.97 10.37
CA PRO A 193 5.54 31.98 11.82
C PRO A 193 4.24 31.79 12.61
N SER A 194 3.09 32.01 11.98
CA SER A 194 1.76 31.80 12.58
C SER A 194 1.20 30.41 12.37
N ASP A 195 1.89 29.59 11.55
CA ASP A 195 1.45 28.23 11.24
C ASP A 195 1.56 27.31 12.48
N THR A 196 0.52 26.55 12.70
CA THR A 196 0.46 25.56 13.78
C THR A 196 0.42 24.18 13.17
N ASN A 197 1.30 23.30 13.62
CA ASN A 197 1.27 21.89 13.21
C ASN A 197 -0.13 21.29 13.50
N GLN A 198 -0.82 20.90 12.44
CA GLN A 198 -2.22 20.44 12.48
C GLN A 198 -2.33 18.91 12.38
N LEU A 199 -1.27 18.24 11.91
CA LEU A 199 -1.27 16.81 11.66
C LEU A 199 -0.20 16.08 12.50
N SER A 200 -0.23 14.76 12.51
CA SER A 200 0.72 13.95 13.28
C SER A 200 1.98 13.67 12.50
N ASP A 201 3.13 14.07 13.02
CA ASP A 201 4.45 13.95 12.40
C ASP A 201 5.06 12.55 12.46
N GLY A 202 4.36 11.59 13.00
CA GLY A 202 4.85 10.22 13.15
C GLY A 202 4.58 9.33 11.94
N LEU A 203 5.46 8.33 11.72
CA LEU A 203 5.15 7.25 10.80
C LEU A 203 3.96 6.44 11.33
N ILE A 204 2.88 6.39 10.58
CA ILE A 204 1.66 5.69 10.93
C ILE A 204 1.70 4.29 10.28
N GLU A 205 1.61 3.24 11.08
CA GLU A 205 1.49 1.86 10.61
C GLU A 205 0.03 1.36 10.73
N ILE A 206 -0.48 0.77 9.64
CA ILE A 206 -1.82 0.19 9.56
C ILE A 206 -1.84 -1.20 8.95
#